data_1afd5924702df87668cd7cd14542eee7
#
_entry.id   1afd5924702df87668cd7cd14542eee7
#
_cell.length_a   1.000
_cell.length_b   1.000
_cell.length_c   1.000
_cell.angle_alpha   90.00
_cell.angle_beta   90.00
_cell.angle_gamma   90.00
#
_symmetry.space_group_name_H-M   'P 1'
#
loop_
_entity.id
_entity.type
_entity.pdbx_description
1 polymer ?
#
loop_
_entity_poly.entity_id
_entity_poly.type
_entity_poly.pdbx_seq_one_letter_code
_entity_poly.pdbx_strand_id
1 'polypeptide(L)'
;PSTRWNAVRCCVRLWCSDSTMTLRINRVVTSGIFSLDGEDFEVDNNIWLVGDDHEVVVIDAAHDHRPIVDAVGGRRVRGVLCTHGHNDHINAAVELADAVDAPIWLHPDDGMLWDVVNPDRRIDDPLRDGLTVPLGGDDLTILHTPGHSPGGCCVHVPTLGAVFSGDTLFNGGPGATGRSFSDRALLVESIRSRLFVLDRETTVHTGHGDSTSIGVEADRLDDDC
;
A
#
# COMPACT_ATOMS: atom_id res chain seq x y z
N PRO A 1 -34.93 -65.71 13.04
CA PRO A 1 -34.06 -64.89 13.86
C PRO A 1 -33.60 -63.70 13.02
N SER A 2 -34.17 -62.53 13.39
CA SER A 2 -33.90 -61.24 12.72
C SER A 2 -32.84 -60.48 13.49
N THR A 3 -31.72 -60.30 12.90
CA THR A 3 -30.63 -59.44 13.42
C THR A 3 -30.86 -57.98 12.98
N ARG A 4 -31.22 -57.12 13.91
CA ARG A 4 -31.26 -55.66 13.71
C ARG A 4 -29.84 -55.09 13.78
N TRP A 5 -29.41 -54.42 12.72
CA TRP A 5 -28.22 -53.57 12.74
C TRP A 5 -28.56 -52.18 13.25
N ASN A 6 -28.01 -51.81 14.40
CA ASN A 6 -28.05 -50.44 14.90
C ASN A 6 -27.00 -49.59 14.15
N ALA A 7 -27.48 -48.64 13.34
CA ALA A 7 -26.64 -47.63 12.75
C ALA A 7 -26.24 -46.61 13.78
N VAL A 8 -24.98 -46.61 14.20
CA VAL A 8 -24.38 -45.55 15.01
C VAL A 8 -24.14 -44.36 14.07
N ARG A 9 -24.97 -43.31 14.21
CA ARG A 9 -24.74 -42.02 13.57
C ARG A 9 -23.57 -41.32 14.29
N CYS A 10 -22.38 -41.35 13.68
CA CYS A 10 -21.26 -40.53 14.08
C CYS A 10 -21.53 -39.09 13.63
N CYS A 11 -22.04 -38.24 14.54
CA CYS A 11 -22.12 -36.79 14.35
C CYS A 11 -20.69 -36.25 14.48
N VAL A 12 -19.95 -36.18 13.37
CA VAL A 12 -18.77 -35.34 13.29
C VAL A 12 -19.25 -33.88 13.27
N ARG A 13 -19.22 -33.24 14.44
CA ARG A 13 -19.30 -31.77 14.49
C ARG A 13 -18.02 -31.25 13.92
N LEU A 14 -18.04 -30.83 12.66
CA LEU A 14 -17.07 -29.92 12.11
C LEU A 14 -17.20 -28.62 12.91
N TRP A 15 -16.28 -28.43 13.82
CA TRP A 15 -16.00 -27.10 14.38
C TRP A 15 -15.33 -26.31 13.26
N CYS A 16 -16.12 -25.59 12.44
CA CYS A 16 -15.60 -24.40 11.80
C CYS A 16 -15.34 -23.41 12.94
N SER A 17 -14.10 -23.27 13.32
CA SER A 17 -13.68 -22.06 14.01
C SER A 17 -13.79 -20.95 12.98
N ASP A 18 -14.87 -20.16 13.03
CA ASP A 18 -14.91 -18.82 12.48
C ASP A 18 -13.87 -17.98 13.25
N SER A 19 -12.60 -18.16 12.97
CA SER A 19 -11.63 -17.14 13.26
C SER A 19 -11.91 -16.05 12.22
N THR A 20 -12.66 -15.04 12.60
CA THR A 20 -12.74 -13.79 11.85
C THR A 20 -11.31 -13.31 11.67
N MET A 21 -10.78 -13.48 10.46
CA MET A 21 -9.43 -13.03 10.12
C MET A 21 -9.47 -11.52 10.15
N THR A 22 -8.86 -10.93 11.18
CA THR A 22 -8.86 -9.47 11.34
C THR A 22 -7.62 -8.91 10.68
N LEU A 23 -7.81 -8.04 9.71
CA LEU A 23 -6.72 -7.29 9.11
C LEU A 23 -6.03 -6.42 10.16
N ARG A 24 -4.72 -6.28 10.04
CA ARG A 24 -3.90 -5.38 10.83
C ARG A 24 -2.89 -4.66 9.97
N ILE A 25 -2.41 -3.54 10.48
CA ILE A 25 -1.38 -2.72 9.86
C ILE A 25 -0.09 -2.89 10.67
N ASN A 26 1.01 -3.19 9.99
CA ASN A 26 2.34 -3.14 10.56
C ASN A 26 3.17 -2.10 9.79
N ARG A 27 4.06 -1.39 10.48
CA ARG A 27 4.99 -0.43 9.89
C ARG A 27 6.41 -0.94 10.04
N VAL A 28 7.18 -0.89 8.95
CA VAL A 28 8.64 -0.99 8.95
C VAL A 28 9.18 0.34 8.46
N VAL A 29 10.30 0.79 9.02
CA VAL A 29 10.99 1.99 8.54
C VAL A 29 12.34 1.54 8.00
N THR A 30 12.66 1.98 6.79
CA THR A 30 13.99 1.78 6.18
C THR A 30 14.56 3.13 5.77
N SER A 31 15.89 3.26 5.83
CA SER A 31 16.60 4.50 5.53
C SER A 31 17.46 4.31 4.29
N GLY A 32 17.56 5.34 3.48
CA GLY A 32 18.40 5.33 2.27
C GLY A 32 18.39 6.65 1.54
N ILE A 33 18.62 6.59 0.22
CA ILE A 33 18.78 7.77 -0.60
C ILE A 33 17.59 7.90 -1.58
N PHE A 34 16.94 9.03 -1.55
CA PHE A 34 16.07 9.51 -2.62
C PHE A 34 16.89 10.28 -3.63
N SER A 35 16.86 9.90 -4.90
CA SER A 35 17.58 10.55 -5.99
C SER A 35 16.62 11.02 -7.07
N LEU A 36 16.61 12.31 -7.35
CA LEU A 36 15.80 12.89 -8.42
C LEU A 36 16.47 14.14 -9.00
N ASP A 37 16.43 14.28 -10.32
CA ASP A 37 16.99 15.44 -11.06
C ASP A 37 18.49 15.74 -10.73
N GLY A 38 19.24 14.68 -10.36
CA GLY A 38 20.68 14.78 -10.05
C GLY A 38 20.98 15.27 -8.63
N GLU A 39 20.00 15.32 -7.75
CA GLU A 39 20.16 15.59 -6.32
C GLU A 39 19.84 14.36 -5.48
N ASP A 40 20.57 14.15 -4.39
CA ASP A 40 20.45 13.05 -3.46
C ASP A 40 20.03 13.58 -2.07
N PHE A 41 19.07 12.88 -1.46
CA PHE A 41 18.55 13.20 -0.14
C PHE A 41 18.52 11.95 0.74
N GLU A 42 19.03 12.07 1.97
CA GLU A 42 18.83 11.01 2.97
C GLU A 42 17.37 11.04 3.44
N VAL A 43 16.67 9.91 3.36
CA VAL A 43 15.26 9.78 3.70
C VAL A 43 14.98 8.50 4.49
N ASP A 44 13.96 8.58 5.33
CA ASP A 44 13.33 7.43 5.99
C ASP A 44 11.99 7.15 5.33
N ASN A 45 11.80 5.94 4.83
CA ASN A 45 10.54 5.53 4.20
C ASN A 45 9.73 4.62 5.13
N ASN A 46 8.43 4.83 5.10
CA ASN A 46 7.46 3.95 5.74
C ASN A 46 7.04 2.85 4.77
N ILE A 47 7.32 1.62 5.15
CA ILE A 47 6.83 0.44 4.48
C ILE A 47 5.64 -0.08 5.29
N TRP A 48 4.48 -0.20 4.64
CA TRP A 48 3.28 -0.66 5.30
C TRP A 48 2.94 -2.08 4.90
N LEU A 49 2.66 -2.93 5.89
CA LEU A 49 2.21 -4.30 5.70
C LEU A 49 0.76 -4.38 6.18
N VAL A 50 -0.14 -4.65 5.25
CA VAL A 50 -1.58 -4.80 5.52
C VAL A 50 -1.97 -6.26 5.31
N GLY A 51 -2.54 -6.89 6.31
CA GLY A 51 -2.92 -8.31 6.20
C GLY A 51 -3.31 -8.92 7.54
N ASP A 52 -3.53 -10.22 7.51
CA ASP A 52 -3.85 -11.03 8.68
C ASP A 52 -2.68 -11.94 9.10
N ASP A 53 -2.95 -13.06 9.75
CA ASP A 53 -1.93 -14.04 10.16
C ASP A 53 -1.47 -14.96 9.03
N HIS A 54 -2.15 -14.96 7.86
CA HIS A 54 -1.91 -15.86 6.75
C HIS A 54 -1.38 -15.17 5.50
N GLU A 55 -1.92 -13.98 5.19
CA GLU A 55 -1.55 -13.25 3.98
C GLU A 55 -1.40 -11.76 4.24
N VAL A 56 -0.61 -11.10 3.39
CA VAL A 56 -0.24 -9.70 3.52
C VAL A 56 0.01 -9.06 2.17
N VAL A 57 -0.35 -7.79 2.01
CA VAL A 57 0.15 -6.91 0.95
C VAL A 57 1.22 -6.00 1.56
N VAL A 58 2.35 -5.86 0.88
CA VAL A 58 3.39 -4.91 1.25
C VAL A 58 3.23 -3.67 0.38
N ILE A 59 3.17 -2.49 0.99
CA ILE A 59 3.03 -1.21 0.33
C ILE A 59 4.35 -0.46 0.45
N ASP A 60 4.95 -0.12 -0.66
CA ASP A 60 6.26 0.51 -0.87
C ASP A 60 7.42 -0.30 -0.27
N ALA A 61 8.26 -0.83 -1.13
CA ALA A 61 9.44 -1.59 -0.72
C ALA A 61 10.69 -0.75 -0.98
N ALA A 62 11.18 -0.11 0.07
CA ALA A 62 12.25 0.87 0.02
C ALA A 62 13.55 0.37 0.65
N HIS A 63 14.68 0.71 0.03
CA HIS A 63 16.06 0.66 0.50
C HIS A 63 16.60 -0.73 0.86
N ASP A 64 15.98 -1.44 1.82
CA ASP A 64 16.44 -2.77 2.27
C ASP A 64 15.24 -3.71 2.43
N HIS A 65 15.18 -4.77 1.63
CA HIS A 65 14.12 -5.75 1.69
C HIS A 65 14.16 -6.66 2.94
N ARG A 66 15.32 -6.83 3.58
CA ARG A 66 15.50 -7.80 4.68
C ARG A 66 14.63 -7.53 5.90
N PRO A 67 14.56 -6.31 6.46
CA PRO A 67 13.65 -6.02 7.57
C PRO A 67 12.17 -6.17 7.17
N ILE A 68 11.86 -5.99 5.87
CA ILE A 68 10.49 -6.19 5.35
C ILE A 68 10.16 -7.70 5.35
N VAL A 69 11.07 -8.55 4.88
CA VAL A 69 10.94 -10.02 4.93
C VAL A 69 10.75 -10.51 6.37
N ASP A 70 11.55 -9.98 7.30
CA ASP A 70 11.41 -10.31 8.72
C ASP A 70 10.02 -9.95 9.26
N ALA A 71 9.49 -8.78 8.88
CA ALA A 71 8.16 -8.32 9.28
C ALA A 71 7.02 -9.09 8.60
N VAL A 72 7.22 -9.61 7.39
CA VAL A 72 6.28 -10.53 6.72
C VAL A 72 6.04 -11.76 7.59
N GLY A 73 7.09 -12.31 8.24
CA GLY A 73 6.95 -13.33 9.26
C GLY A 73 6.39 -14.66 8.73
N GLY A 74 6.68 -15.01 7.47
CA GLY A 74 6.24 -16.26 6.83
C GLY A 74 4.78 -16.23 6.32
N ARG A 75 4.09 -15.08 6.37
CA ARG A 75 2.80 -14.88 5.70
C ARG A 75 2.98 -14.93 4.19
N ARG A 76 1.94 -15.35 3.47
CA ARG A 76 1.93 -15.26 2.01
C ARG A 76 1.84 -13.80 1.59
N VAL A 77 2.81 -13.31 0.84
CA VAL A 77 2.72 -11.98 0.24
C VAL A 77 1.86 -12.05 -1.03
N ARG A 78 0.77 -11.28 -1.04
CA ARG A 78 -0.17 -11.22 -2.17
C ARG A 78 0.38 -10.36 -3.31
N GLY A 79 1.17 -9.37 -2.96
CA GLY A 79 1.85 -8.48 -3.88
C GLY A 79 2.66 -7.42 -3.16
N VAL A 80 3.67 -6.90 -3.86
CA VAL A 80 4.43 -5.71 -3.53
C VAL A 80 3.79 -4.57 -4.31
N LEU A 81 3.01 -3.73 -3.62
CA LEU A 81 2.27 -2.62 -4.18
C LEU A 81 3.13 -1.35 -4.04
N CYS A 82 3.48 -0.75 -5.17
CA CYS A 82 4.20 0.50 -5.19
C CYS A 82 3.20 1.64 -5.40
N THR A 83 3.13 2.58 -4.45
CA THR A 83 2.23 3.74 -4.53
C THR A 83 2.59 4.64 -5.70
N HIS A 84 3.88 4.75 -6.02
CA HIS A 84 4.39 5.51 -7.15
C HIS A 84 5.82 5.07 -7.51
N GLY A 85 6.39 5.63 -8.58
CA GLY A 85 7.63 5.16 -9.19
C GLY A 85 8.91 5.85 -8.76
N HIS A 86 8.94 6.68 -7.71
CA HIS A 86 10.20 7.24 -7.22
C HIS A 86 11.10 6.17 -6.62
N ASN A 87 12.42 6.35 -6.77
CA ASN A 87 13.40 5.32 -6.44
C ASN A 87 13.32 4.85 -4.98
N ASP A 88 13.07 5.73 -4.07
CA ASP A 88 12.97 5.44 -2.63
C ASP A 88 11.67 4.72 -2.22
N HIS A 89 10.74 4.48 -3.13
CA HIS A 89 9.56 3.64 -2.91
C HIS A 89 9.64 2.28 -3.62
N ILE A 90 10.57 2.14 -4.60
CA ILE A 90 10.62 0.95 -5.46
C ILE A 90 12.00 0.28 -5.53
N ASN A 91 13.04 0.87 -4.92
CA ASN A 91 14.42 0.41 -5.08
C ASN A 91 14.75 -0.93 -4.39
N ALA A 92 13.87 -1.42 -3.50
CA ALA A 92 13.95 -2.77 -2.92
C ALA A 92 12.79 -3.69 -3.36
N ALA A 93 11.94 -3.22 -4.30
CA ALA A 93 10.75 -3.96 -4.71
C ALA A 93 11.08 -5.28 -5.41
N VAL A 94 12.11 -5.30 -6.24
CA VAL A 94 12.53 -6.50 -6.98
C VAL A 94 13.10 -7.54 -6.04
N GLU A 95 14.05 -7.16 -5.18
CA GLU A 95 14.66 -8.06 -4.20
C GLU A 95 13.65 -8.61 -3.21
N LEU A 96 12.67 -7.77 -2.79
CA LEU A 96 11.59 -8.24 -1.93
C LEU A 96 10.70 -9.24 -2.66
N ALA A 97 10.24 -8.91 -3.87
CA ALA A 97 9.35 -9.75 -4.65
C ALA A 97 9.97 -11.14 -4.92
N ASP A 98 11.26 -11.17 -5.28
CA ASP A 98 12.01 -12.40 -5.49
C ASP A 98 12.19 -13.22 -4.19
N ALA A 99 12.41 -12.53 -3.05
CA ALA A 99 12.59 -13.20 -1.76
C ALA A 99 11.29 -13.85 -1.23
N VAL A 100 10.13 -13.30 -1.58
CA VAL A 100 8.82 -13.75 -1.05
C VAL A 100 7.91 -14.37 -2.12
N ASP A 101 8.39 -14.53 -3.35
CA ASP A 101 7.67 -15.07 -4.52
C ASP A 101 6.32 -14.35 -4.74
N ALA A 102 6.37 -13.02 -4.88
CA ALA A 102 5.19 -12.18 -5.02
C ALA A 102 5.24 -11.30 -6.27
N PRO A 103 4.09 -10.96 -6.88
CA PRO A 103 4.02 -10.01 -7.99
C PRO A 103 4.27 -8.57 -7.52
N ILE A 104 4.78 -7.74 -8.43
CA ILE A 104 4.98 -6.30 -8.26
C ILE A 104 3.86 -5.56 -8.98
N TRP A 105 3.22 -4.62 -8.28
CA TRP A 105 2.12 -3.81 -8.79
C TRP A 105 2.47 -2.32 -8.77
N LEU A 106 2.33 -1.67 -9.91
CA LEU A 106 2.55 -0.22 -10.07
C LEU A 106 1.58 0.31 -11.13
N HIS A 107 1.21 1.58 -11.02
CA HIS A 107 0.43 2.25 -12.06
C HIS A 107 1.28 2.45 -13.34
N PRO A 108 0.75 2.15 -14.54
CA PRO A 108 1.53 2.18 -15.77
C PRO A 108 2.07 3.57 -16.13
N ASP A 109 1.43 4.65 -15.68
CA ASP A 109 1.88 6.01 -15.93
C ASP A 109 3.21 6.35 -15.21
N ASP A 110 3.63 5.55 -14.23
CA ASP A 110 4.96 5.61 -13.58
C ASP A 110 5.94 4.59 -14.14
N GLY A 111 5.58 3.88 -15.21
CA GLY A 111 6.46 2.90 -15.85
C GLY A 111 7.82 3.48 -16.27
N MET A 112 7.86 4.75 -16.69
CA MET A 112 9.12 5.41 -17.04
C MET A 112 10.05 5.62 -15.83
N LEU A 113 9.49 5.87 -14.64
CA LEU A 113 10.26 6.00 -13.40
C LEU A 113 10.77 4.63 -12.95
N TRP A 114 9.91 3.61 -13.07
CA TRP A 114 10.28 2.22 -12.82
C TRP A 114 11.47 1.76 -13.67
N ASP A 115 11.43 2.03 -14.98
CA ASP A 115 12.47 1.60 -15.93
C ASP A 115 13.84 2.26 -15.65
N VAL A 116 13.87 3.42 -15.00
CA VAL A 116 15.12 4.06 -14.55
C VAL A 116 15.77 3.29 -13.40
N VAL A 117 14.96 2.78 -12.46
CA VAL A 117 15.45 2.11 -11.25
C VAL A 117 15.63 0.61 -11.48
N ASN A 118 14.70 -0.02 -12.20
CA ASN A 118 14.61 -1.47 -12.39
C ASN A 118 14.55 -1.83 -13.90
N PRO A 119 15.57 -1.49 -14.71
CA PRO A 119 15.51 -1.63 -16.18
C PRO A 119 15.37 -3.08 -16.67
N ASP A 120 15.82 -4.04 -15.89
CA ASP A 120 15.81 -5.48 -16.24
C ASP A 120 14.58 -6.24 -15.69
N ARG A 121 13.71 -5.57 -14.94
CA ARG A 121 12.52 -6.19 -14.31
C ARG A 121 11.24 -5.45 -14.70
N ARG A 122 10.26 -6.20 -15.20
CA ARG A 122 8.95 -5.64 -15.56
C ARG A 122 8.00 -5.69 -14.35
N ILE A 123 7.07 -4.74 -14.34
CA ILE A 123 5.87 -4.76 -13.48
C ILE A 123 5.02 -5.97 -13.87
N ASP A 124 4.54 -6.73 -12.88
CA ASP A 124 3.75 -7.94 -13.13
C ASP A 124 2.29 -7.59 -13.44
N ASP A 125 1.66 -6.76 -12.63
CA ASP A 125 0.27 -6.35 -12.81
C ASP A 125 0.11 -4.82 -12.70
N PRO A 126 -0.58 -4.18 -13.66
CA PRO A 126 -0.81 -2.75 -13.62
C PRO A 126 -1.90 -2.36 -12.61
N LEU A 127 -1.60 -1.39 -11.75
CA LEU A 127 -2.62 -0.72 -10.95
C LEU A 127 -3.51 0.16 -11.84
N ARG A 128 -4.76 0.37 -11.40
CA ARG A 128 -5.71 1.29 -12.02
C ARG A 128 -6.70 1.81 -11.00
N ASP A 129 -7.28 2.95 -11.27
CA ASP A 129 -8.31 3.53 -10.41
C ASP A 129 -9.48 2.58 -10.18
N GLY A 130 -9.92 2.46 -8.93
CA GLY A 130 -11.02 1.60 -8.52
C GLY A 130 -10.72 0.10 -8.54
N LEU A 131 -9.47 -0.32 -8.84
CA LEU A 131 -9.08 -1.72 -8.68
C LEU A 131 -9.21 -2.12 -7.21
N THR A 132 -9.86 -3.27 -6.96
CA THR A 132 -9.92 -3.87 -5.63
C THR A 132 -9.02 -5.09 -5.55
N VAL A 133 -8.30 -5.22 -4.45
CA VAL A 133 -7.45 -6.37 -4.11
C VAL A 133 -8.06 -7.06 -2.89
N PRO A 134 -8.67 -8.24 -3.05
CA PRO A 134 -9.21 -9.00 -1.92
C PRO A 134 -8.10 -9.46 -0.98
N LEU A 135 -8.28 -9.24 0.32
CA LEU A 135 -7.32 -9.60 1.36
C LEU A 135 -8.02 -9.91 2.69
N GLY A 136 -7.86 -11.12 3.24
CA GLY A 136 -8.39 -11.49 4.56
C GLY A 136 -9.90 -11.32 4.74
N GLY A 137 -10.67 -11.39 3.65
CA GLY A 137 -12.13 -11.17 3.66
C GLY A 137 -12.57 -9.72 3.49
N ASP A 138 -11.64 -8.80 3.34
CA ASP A 138 -11.83 -7.38 3.05
C ASP A 138 -11.26 -7.00 1.67
N ASP A 139 -11.46 -5.77 1.25
CA ASP A 139 -10.96 -5.24 -0.01
C ASP A 139 -10.04 -4.03 0.22
N LEU A 140 -8.86 -4.03 -0.41
CA LEU A 140 -8.04 -2.85 -0.59
C LEU A 140 -8.45 -2.19 -1.91
N THR A 141 -8.80 -0.91 -1.88
CA THR A 141 -9.21 -0.15 -3.08
C THR A 141 -8.11 0.81 -3.51
N ILE A 142 -7.72 0.74 -4.77
CA ILE A 142 -6.74 1.66 -5.37
C ILE A 142 -7.45 2.95 -5.79
N LEU A 143 -6.92 4.07 -5.34
CA LEU A 143 -7.34 5.42 -5.73
C LEU A 143 -6.20 6.04 -6.54
N HIS A 144 -6.40 6.30 -7.83
CA HIS A 144 -5.42 7.03 -8.63
C HIS A 144 -5.42 8.50 -8.23
N THR A 145 -4.28 8.99 -7.77
CA THR A 145 -4.07 10.34 -7.21
C THR A 145 -2.84 10.99 -7.82
N PRO A 146 -2.87 11.26 -9.14
CA PRO A 146 -1.73 11.84 -9.85
C PRO A 146 -1.41 13.25 -9.36
N GLY A 147 -0.15 13.67 -9.58
CA GLY A 147 0.31 15.03 -9.32
C GLY A 147 1.65 15.09 -8.60
N HIS A 148 1.94 14.24 -7.63
CA HIS A 148 3.30 14.03 -7.13
C HIS A 148 4.13 13.25 -8.16
N SER A 149 3.57 12.19 -8.71
CA SER A 149 3.98 11.51 -9.92
C SER A 149 2.78 11.30 -10.83
N PRO A 150 2.96 10.95 -12.13
CA PRO A 150 1.84 10.67 -13.05
C PRO A 150 1.00 9.46 -12.64
N GLY A 151 1.64 8.42 -12.11
CA GLY A 151 1.01 7.17 -11.69
C GLY A 151 0.73 7.07 -10.20
N GLY A 152 0.84 8.16 -9.45
CA GLY A 152 0.62 8.17 -8.00
C GLY A 152 -0.72 7.56 -7.61
N CYS A 153 -0.70 6.62 -6.65
CA CYS A 153 -1.88 5.92 -6.14
C CYS A 153 -1.90 5.94 -4.61
N CYS A 154 -3.11 6.03 -4.06
CA CYS A 154 -3.37 5.73 -2.65
C CYS A 154 -4.07 4.39 -2.53
N VAL A 155 -3.93 3.72 -1.38
CA VAL A 155 -4.60 2.45 -1.07
C VAL A 155 -5.57 2.67 0.08
N HIS A 156 -6.86 2.55 -0.18
CA HIS A 156 -7.91 2.74 0.82
C HIS A 156 -8.39 1.38 1.36
N VAL A 157 -8.45 1.26 2.68
CA VAL A 157 -8.95 0.07 3.40
C VAL A 157 -10.05 0.50 4.36
N PRO A 158 -11.31 0.55 3.89
CA PRO A 158 -12.43 1.09 4.68
C PRO A 158 -12.63 0.41 6.03
N THR A 159 -12.47 -0.90 6.10
CA THR A 159 -12.68 -1.70 7.31
C THR A 159 -11.65 -1.39 8.41
N LEU A 160 -10.48 -0.88 8.04
CA LEU A 160 -9.46 -0.40 8.98
C LEU A 160 -9.57 1.11 9.23
N GLY A 161 -10.48 1.83 8.54
CA GLY A 161 -10.53 3.30 8.58
C GLY A 161 -9.17 3.91 8.17
N ALA A 162 -8.52 3.35 7.15
CA ALA A 162 -7.16 3.69 6.79
C ALA A 162 -7.00 3.97 5.29
N VAL A 163 -6.12 4.92 4.95
CA VAL A 163 -5.62 5.15 3.60
C VAL A 163 -4.10 5.27 3.63
N PHE A 164 -3.42 4.58 2.73
CA PHE A 164 -1.97 4.66 2.54
C PHE A 164 -1.73 5.60 1.36
N SER A 165 -1.17 6.76 1.64
CA SER A 165 -1.12 7.87 0.69
C SER A 165 0.16 7.90 -0.15
N GLY A 166 1.17 7.08 0.18
CA GLY A 166 2.51 7.33 -0.36
C GLY A 166 2.87 8.79 -0.17
N ASP A 167 3.28 9.44 -1.25
CA ASP A 167 3.69 10.84 -1.25
C ASP A 167 2.61 11.81 -1.79
N THR A 168 1.35 11.35 -1.82
CA THR A 168 0.22 12.22 -2.20
C THR A 168 -0.12 13.22 -1.09
N LEU A 169 -0.25 12.75 0.17
CA LEU A 169 -0.68 13.56 1.32
C LEU A 169 0.12 13.17 2.56
N PHE A 170 0.66 14.17 3.25
CA PHE A 170 1.44 14.03 4.48
C PHE A 170 0.77 14.68 5.68
N ASN A 171 1.33 14.44 6.86
CA ASN A 171 1.06 15.25 8.04
C ASN A 171 1.67 16.62 7.84
N GLY A 172 0.85 17.58 7.42
CA GLY A 172 1.25 18.95 7.12
C GLY A 172 0.96 19.38 5.69
N GLY A 173 0.23 18.58 4.92
CA GLY A 173 -0.27 18.95 3.60
C GLY A 173 0.17 18.06 2.45
N PRO A 174 -0.06 18.49 1.22
CA PRO A 174 0.28 17.75 0.01
C PRO A 174 1.76 17.49 -0.17
N GLY A 175 2.07 16.38 -0.83
CA GLY A 175 3.43 16.00 -1.19
C GLY A 175 4.17 17.05 -2.01
N ALA A 176 5.49 16.89 -2.08
CA ALA A 176 6.36 17.79 -2.81
C ALA A 176 6.05 17.78 -4.31
N THR A 177 6.15 18.93 -4.94
CA THR A 177 6.06 19.13 -6.38
C THR A 177 7.11 20.16 -6.84
N GLY A 178 7.19 20.43 -8.14
CA GLY A 178 8.17 21.37 -8.70
C GLY A 178 9.42 20.69 -9.26
N ARG A 179 9.44 19.34 -9.27
CA ARG A 179 10.42 18.50 -9.94
C ARG A 179 9.81 17.82 -11.17
N SER A 180 10.65 17.10 -11.94
CA SER A 180 10.22 16.37 -13.14
C SER A 180 9.00 15.50 -12.88
N PHE A 181 8.06 15.53 -13.80
CA PHE A 181 6.81 14.76 -13.83
C PHE A 181 5.78 15.11 -12.76
N SER A 182 5.99 16.14 -11.92
CA SER A 182 5.03 16.57 -10.91
C SER A 182 4.17 17.75 -11.38
N ASP A 183 2.93 17.83 -10.83
CA ASP A 183 1.96 18.91 -11.07
C ASP A 183 1.22 19.24 -9.77
N ARG A 184 1.47 20.42 -9.21
CA ARG A 184 0.86 20.86 -7.95
C ARG A 184 -0.65 21.02 -8.04
N ALA A 185 -1.16 21.56 -9.15
CA ALA A 185 -2.59 21.77 -9.29
C ALA A 185 -3.34 20.44 -9.38
N LEU A 186 -2.78 19.50 -10.15
CA LEU A 186 -3.32 18.15 -10.28
C LEU A 186 -3.25 17.39 -8.94
N LEU A 187 -2.17 17.53 -8.18
CA LEU A 187 -2.03 16.90 -6.86
C LEU A 187 -3.12 17.38 -5.88
N VAL A 188 -3.32 18.70 -5.80
CA VAL A 188 -4.36 19.29 -4.94
C VAL A 188 -5.76 18.84 -5.36
N GLU A 189 -6.03 18.80 -6.67
CA GLU A 189 -7.29 18.29 -7.20
C GLU A 189 -7.50 16.81 -6.86
N SER A 190 -6.47 15.98 -7.01
CA SER A 190 -6.49 14.56 -6.61
C SER A 190 -6.81 14.39 -5.12
N ILE A 191 -6.16 15.16 -4.26
CA ILE A 191 -6.40 15.13 -2.82
C ILE A 191 -7.86 15.50 -2.49
N ARG A 192 -8.34 16.62 -3.04
CA ARG A 192 -9.72 17.10 -2.79
C ARG A 192 -10.78 16.13 -3.30
N SER A 193 -10.61 15.62 -4.52
CA SER A 193 -11.63 14.78 -5.17
C SER A 193 -11.57 13.31 -4.74
N ARG A 194 -10.42 12.81 -4.26
CA ARG A 194 -10.23 11.39 -3.97
C ARG A 194 -10.04 11.07 -2.49
N LEU A 195 -9.35 11.96 -1.74
CA LEU A 195 -9.05 11.71 -0.34
C LEU A 195 -10.00 12.45 0.60
N PHE A 196 -10.30 13.74 0.36
CA PHE A 196 -11.17 14.51 1.25
C PHE A 196 -12.66 14.15 1.16
N VAL A 197 -13.02 13.24 0.25
CA VAL A 197 -14.34 12.62 0.21
C VAL A 197 -14.48 11.38 1.10
N LEU A 198 -13.35 10.88 1.65
CA LEU A 198 -13.34 9.81 2.63
C LEU A 198 -13.81 10.31 3.99
N ASP A 199 -14.12 9.36 4.90
CA ASP A 199 -14.47 9.72 6.28
C ASP A 199 -13.35 10.54 6.92
N ARG A 200 -13.70 11.62 7.63
CA ARG A 200 -12.75 12.52 8.27
C ARG A 200 -11.85 11.84 9.31
N GLU A 201 -12.36 10.76 9.94
CA GLU A 201 -11.61 9.95 10.92
C GLU A 201 -10.66 8.95 10.25
N THR A 202 -10.68 8.82 8.90
CA THR A 202 -9.77 7.94 8.19
C THR A 202 -8.32 8.35 8.46
N THR A 203 -7.54 7.40 8.99
CA THR A 203 -6.11 7.59 9.23
C THR A 203 -5.36 7.59 7.91
N VAL A 204 -4.51 8.59 7.69
CA VAL A 204 -3.60 8.68 6.55
C VAL A 204 -2.24 8.14 6.95
N HIS A 205 -1.85 7.02 6.37
CA HIS A 205 -0.53 6.41 6.50
C HIS A 205 0.36 6.87 5.35
N THR A 206 1.35 7.67 5.66
CA THR A 206 2.19 8.40 4.70
C THR A 206 3.40 7.60 4.24
N GLY A 207 4.00 7.96 3.11
CA GLY A 207 5.25 7.38 2.63
C GLY A 207 6.45 7.72 3.52
N HIS A 208 6.42 8.91 4.17
CA HIS A 208 7.46 9.37 5.08
C HIS A 208 6.85 10.01 6.32
N GLY A 209 7.60 9.99 7.44
CA GLY A 209 7.23 10.68 8.67
C GLY A 209 6.00 10.10 9.38
N ASP A 210 5.24 10.96 10.03
CA ASP A 210 4.12 10.55 10.89
C ASP A 210 2.80 10.48 10.12
N SER A 211 1.91 9.59 10.58
CA SER A 211 0.52 9.51 10.11
C SER A 211 -0.28 10.74 10.54
N THR A 212 -1.39 10.98 9.83
CA THR A 212 -2.37 12.04 10.13
C THR A 212 -3.79 11.52 9.93
N SER A 213 -4.79 12.39 9.75
CA SER A 213 -6.15 12.01 9.37
C SER A 213 -6.67 12.91 8.25
N ILE A 214 -7.65 12.40 7.52
CA ILE A 214 -8.30 13.15 6.43
C ILE A 214 -8.88 14.47 6.97
N GLY A 215 -9.52 14.44 8.13
CA GLY A 215 -10.11 15.63 8.73
C GLY A 215 -9.09 16.73 9.04
N VAL A 216 -7.96 16.35 9.61
CA VAL A 216 -6.89 17.31 9.97
C VAL A 216 -6.31 17.98 8.73
N GLU A 217 -6.03 17.19 7.67
CA GLU A 217 -5.41 17.74 6.47
C GLU A 217 -6.41 18.51 5.59
N ALA A 218 -7.70 18.15 5.61
CA ALA A 218 -8.74 18.90 4.92
C ALA A 218 -8.88 20.31 5.52
N ASP A 219 -8.91 20.43 6.87
CA ASP A 219 -8.99 21.74 7.54
C ASP A 219 -7.75 22.61 7.23
N ARG A 220 -6.55 22.03 7.23
CA ARG A 220 -5.31 22.76 6.89
C ARG A 220 -5.30 23.30 5.45
N LEU A 221 -5.70 22.47 4.48
CA LEU A 221 -5.66 22.86 3.07
C LEU A 221 -6.70 23.92 2.72
N ASP A 222 -7.80 24.01 3.47
CA ASP A 222 -8.80 25.06 3.33
C ASP A 222 -8.36 26.39 3.97
N ASP A 223 -7.55 26.36 5.03
CA ASP A 223 -6.99 27.55 5.68
C ASP A 223 -5.89 28.24 4.84
N ASP A 224 -5.23 27.50 3.93
CA ASP A 224 -4.16 28.01 3.05
C ASP A 224 -4.70 28.63 1.73
N CYS A 225 -6.01 28.67 1.51
CA CYS A 225 -6.70 29.26 0.35
C CYS A 225 -7.34 30.59 0.71
#